data_c7cd7323503ac02c9953bf8d1fab6da7
#
_entry.id   c7cd7323503ac02c9953bf8d1fab6da7
#
_cell.length_a   1.000
_cell.length_b   1.000
_cell.length_c   1.000
_cell.angle_alpha   90.00
_cell.angle_beta   90.00
_cell.angle_gamma   90.00
#
_symmetry.space_group_name_H-M   'P 1'
#
loop_
_entity.id
_entity.type
_entity.pdbx_description
1 polymer ?
#
loop_
_entity_poly.entity_id
_entity_poly.type
_entity_poly.pdbx_seq_one_letter_code
_entity_poly.pdbx_strand_id
1 'polypeptide(L)'
;MIESLNTMINEKYPQSELTGKIIGCCMEVHRILGNGFQEVIYQRALAIEMNQKQISYSREHEMAIFYKGQEIGTRRVDFFVEGKIMVELKAIICLEDVHLAQAINYLEAYSMDIGLLINFGARSLEFKRVMKPGIKS
;
A
#
# COMPACT_ATOMS: atom_id res chain seq x y z
N MET A 1 -8.33 -19.74 3.54
CA MET A 1 -7.84 -19.13 4.78
C MET A 1 -6.34 -19.30 4.95
N ILE A 2 -5.85 -20.55 4.96
CA ILE A 2 -4.41 -20.81 5.08
C ILE A 2 -3.64 -20.23 3.89
N GLU A 3 -4.18 -20.35 2.69
CA GLU A 3 -3.57 -19.76 1.51
C GLU A 3 -3.45 -18.26 1.61
N SER A 4 -4.49 -17.58 2.12
CA SER A 4 -4.45 -16.14 2.31
C SER A 4 -3.38 -15.73 3.31
N LEU A 5 -3.23 -16.49 4.39
CA LEU A 5 -2.19 -16.21 5.38
C LEU A 5 -0.80 -16.39 4.76
N ASN A 6 -0.57 -17.49 4.02
CA ASN A 6 0.71 -17.73 3.35
C ASN A 6 1.01 -16.67 2.31
N THR A 7 -0.03 -16.12 1.64
CA THR A 7 0.13 -15.03 0.68
C THR A 7 0.46 -13.72 1.39
N MET A 8 -0.16 -13.48 2.55
CA MET A 8 0.05 -12.25 3.31
C MET A 8 1.43 -12.19 3.97
N ILE A 9 1.95 -13.33 4.44
CA ILE A 9 3.23 -13.41 5.13
C ILE A 9 4.22 -14.12 4.23
N ASN A 10 5.17 -13.36 3.69
CA ASN A 10 6.24 -13.88 2.85
C ASN A 10 7.58 -13.58 3.52
N GLU A 11 8.16 -14.61 4.13
CA GLU A 11 9.41 -14.44 4.90
C GLU A 11 10.58 -13.94 4.06
N LYS A 12 10.53 -14.13 2.74
CA LYS A 12 11.58 -13.64 1.84
C LYS A 12 11.41 -12.16 1.47
N TYR A 13 10.27 -11.56 1.84
CA TYR A 13 9.99 -10.16 1.55
C TYR A 13 10.27 -9.32 2.79
N PRO A 14 11.10 -8.24 2.69
CA PRO A 14 11.38 -7.39 3.84
C PRO A 14 10.10 -6.84 4.46
N GLN A 15 10.03 -6.80 5.78
CA GLN A 15 8.86 -6.32 6.53
C GLN A 15 7.59 -7.14 6.26
N SER A 16 7.75 -8.44 5.96
CA SER A 16 6.60 -9.28 5.59
C SER A 16 5.57 -9.40 6.72
N GLU A 17 6.00 -9.37 7.97
CA GLU A 17 5.07 -9.41 9.10
C GLU A 17 4.19 -8.16 9.13
N LEU A 18 4.77 -6.98 8.98
CA LEU A 18 4.02 -5.73 9.00
C LEU A 18 3.13 -5.61 7.75
N THR A 19 3.65 -5.92 6.57
CA THR A 19 2.83 -5.90 5.35
C THR A 19 1.67 -6.90 5.44
N GLY A 20 1.92 -8.07 6.03
CA GLY A 20 0.85 -9.06 6.27
C GLY A 20 -0.26 -8.52 7.15
N LYS A 21 0.10 -7.79 8.21
CA LYS A 21 -0.91 -7.16 9.09
C LYS A 21 -1.73 -6.10 8.36
N ILE A 22 -1.07 -5.28 7.54
CA ILE A 22 -1.77 -4.26 6.74
C ILE A 22 -2.72 -4.92 5.74
N ILE A 23 -2.24 -5.94 5.04
CA ILE A 23 -3.08 -6.69 4.08
C ILE A 23 -4.28 -7.30 4.80
N GLY A 24 -4.09 -7.85 6.00
CA GLY A 24 -5.18 -8.37 6.81
C GLY A 24 -6.24 -7.32 7.12
N CYS A 25 -5.81 -6.11 7.46
CA CYS A 25 -6.74 -4.98 7.66
C CYS A 25 -7.50 -4.66 6.37
N CYS A 26 -6.80 -4.67 5.24
CA CYS A 26 -7.43 -4.41 3.93
C CYS A 26 -8.46 -5.49 3.60
N MET A 27 -8.16 -6.74 3.89
CA MET A 27 -9.10 -7.85 3.66
C MET A 27 -10.36 -7.68 4.47
N GLU A 28 -10.25 -7.25 5.71
CA GLU A 28 -11.42 -6.99 6.56
C GLU A 28 -12.27 -5.84 6.00
N VAL A 29 -11.62 -4.75 5.58
CA VAL A 29 -12.32 -3.62 4.95
C VAL A 29 -13.07 -4.10 3.70
N HIS A 30 -12.41 -4.84 2.83
CA HIS A 30 -13.00 -5.30 1.58
C HIS A 30 -14.15 -6.29 1.83
N ARG A 31 -13.99 -7.15 2.83
CA ARG A 31 -15.06 -8.11 3.20
C ARG A 31 -16.33 -7.38 3.63
N ILE A 32 -16.18 -6.29 4.39
CA ILE A 32 -17.34 -5.57 4.92
C ILE A 32 -17.95 -4.64 3.88
N LEU A 33 -17.12 -3.90 3.14
CA LEU A 33 -17.61 -2.85 2.24
C LEU A 33 -17.85 -3.32 0.82
N GLY A 34 -17.17 -4.37 0.37
CA GLY A 34 -17.22 -4.77 -1.04
C GLY A 34 -16.43 -3.81 -1.93
N ASN A 35 -16.70 -3.84 -3.22
CA ASN A 35 -15.85 -3.18 -4.22
C ASN A 35 -16.47 -1.93 -4.87
N GLY A 36 -17.54 -1.39 -4.33
CA GLY A 36 -18.31 -0.34 -5.01
C GLY A 36 -18.10 1.08 -4.54
N PHE A 37 -17.17 1.34 -3.65
CA PHE A 37 -16.98 2.67 -3.09
C PHE A 37 -15.80 3.40 -3.71
N GLN A 38 -15.75 4.71 -3.46
CA GLN A 38 -14.63 5.54 -3.88
C GLN A 38 -13.42 5.30 -2.98
N GLU A 39 -12.26 5.61 -3.50
CA GLU A 39 -10.98 5.38 -2.84
C GLU A 39 -10.90 5.97 -1.43
N VAL A 40 -11.44 7.18 -1.22
CA VAL A 40 -11.40 7.85 0.07
C VAL A 40 -12.16 7.08 1.15
N ILE A 41 -13.21 6.36 0.78
CA ILE A 41 -13.98 5.56 1.75
C ILE A 41 -13.12 4.41 2.26
N TYR A 42 -12.42 3.73 1.36
CA TYR A 42 -11.51 2.64 1.75
C TYR A 42 -10.35 3.16 2.61
N GLN A 43 -9.83 4.34 2.28
CA GLN A 43 -8.76 4.94 3.06
C GLN A 43 -9.22 5.17 4.51
N ARG A 44 -10.41 5.73 4.68
CA ARG A 44 -10.95 5.99 6.03
C ARG A 44 -11.23 4.70 6.80
N ALA A 45 -11.76 3.69 6.12
CA ALA A 45 -12.00 2.39 6.73
C ALA A 45 -10.71 1.70 7.14
N LEU A 46 -9.70 1.75 6.28
CA LEU A 46 -8.38 1.16 6.59
C LEU A 46 -7.74 1.85 7.79
N ALA A 47 -7.88 3.17 7.89
CA ALA A 47 -7.38 3.90 9.05
C ALA A 47 -8.01 3.38 10.36
N ILE A 48 -9.31 3.10 10.34
CA ILE A 48 -10.00 2.54 11.50
C ILE A 48 -9.44 1.17 11.85
N GLU A 49 -9.26 0.30 10.85
CA GLU A 49 -8.72 -1.04 11.08
C GLU A 49 -7.30 -1.00 11.65
N MET A 50 -6.44 -0.15 11.09
CA MET A 50 -5.07 -0.02 11.58
C MET A 50 -5.03 0.53 13.00
N ASN A 51 -5.91 1.48 13.34
CA ASN A 51 -6.01 2.00 14.70
C ASN A 51 -6.37 0.89 15.68
N GLN A 52 -7.32 0.03 15.33
CA GLN A 52 -7.72 -1.08 16.18
C GLN A 52 -6.62 -2.10 16.39
N LYS A 53 -5.73 -2.24 15.40
CA LYS A 53 -4.57 -3.14 15.49
C LYS A 53 -3.33 -2.47 16.06
N GLN A 54 -3.45 -1.20 16.47
CA GLN A 54 -2.35 -0.43 17.05
C GLN A 54 -1.17 -0.28 16.07
N ILE A 55 -1.47 -0.16 14.78
CA ILE A 55 -0.48 0.09 13.74
C ILE A 55 -0.38 1.61 13.56
N SER A 56 0.80 2.16 13.75
CA SER A 56 1.03 3.60 13.61
C SER A 56 1.20 3.98 12.15
N TYR A 57 0.65 5.11 11.77
CA TYR A 57 0.75 5.59 10.37
C TYR A 57 0.58 7.10 10.30
N SER A 58 1.06 7.69 9.22
CA SER A 58 0.62 9.01 8.78
C SER A 58 -0.24 8.81 7.53
N ARG A 59 -1.32 9.58 7.43
CA ARG A 59 -2.27 9.49 6.32
C ARG A 59 -2.15 10.71 5.43
N GLU A 60 -2.26 10.49 4.12
CA GLU A 60 -2.11 11.55 3.13
C GLU A 60 -0.79 12.30 3.28
N HIS A 61 0.27 11.56 3.57
CA HIS A 61 1.59 12.11 3.73
C HIS A 61 2.09 12.71 2.41
N GLU A 62 2.45 14.00 2.42
CA GLU A 62 2.92 14.69 1.24
C GLU A 62 4.44 14.58 1.14
N MET A 63 4.93 14.21 -0.04
CA MET A 63 6.35 14.01 -0.29
C MET A 63 6.76 14.81 -1.53
N ALA A 64 7.93 15.41 -1.48
CA ALA A 64 8.46 16.18 -2.59
C ALA A 64 9.09 15.29 -3.63
N ILE A 65 8.89 15.63 -4.91
CA ILE A 65 9.52 14.96 -6.04
C ILE A 65 10.61 15.89 -6.57
N PHE A 66 11.82 15.35 -6.70
CA PHE A 66 12.99 16.12 -7.16
C PHE A 66 13.46 15.66 -8.53
N TYR A 67 13.92 16.61 -9.32
CA TYR A 67 14.59 16.33 -10.59
C TYR A 67 15.87 17.16 -10.63
N LYS A 68 17.00 16.47 -10.75
CA LYS A 68 18.33 17.12 -10.75
C LYS A 68 18.51 18.07 -9.57
N GLY A 69 18.06 17.64 -8.39
CA GLY A 69 18.19 18.41 -7.15
C GLY A 69 17.18 19.52 -6.96
N GLN A 70 16.24 19.71 -7.89
CA GLN A 70 15.22 20.74 -7.78
C GLN A 70 13.86 20.12 -7.57
N GLU A 71 13.08 20.68 -6.66
CA GLU A 71 11.72 20.21 -6.43
C GLU A 71 10.84 20.61 -7.61
N ILE A 72 10.20 19.60 -8.22
CA ILE A 72 9.34 19.82 -9.39
C ILE A 72 7.87 19.50 -9.11
N GLY A 73 7.55 19.01 -7.92
CA GLY A 73 6.18 18.74 -7.55
C GLY A 73 6.12 17.97 -6.24
N THR A 74 4.91 17.64 -5.83
CA THR A 74 4.67 16.83 -4.64
C THR A 74 3.70 15.72 -4.97
N ARG A 75 3.72 14.67 -4.16
CA ARG A 75 2.82 13.54 -4.26
C ARG A 75 2.30 13.20 -2.87
N ARG A 76 1.00 13.00 -2.76
CA ARG A 76 0.39 12.50 -1.53
C ARG A 76 0.29 10.99 -1.61
N VAL A 77 0.87 10.30 -0.63
CA VAL A 77 0.66 8.86 -0.48
C VAL A 77 -0.48 8.64 0.50
N ASP A 78 -1.25 7.57 0.30
CA ASP A 78 -2.40 7.31 1.16
C ASP A 78 -1.99 7.06 2.60
N PHE A 79 -0.98 6.19 2.81
CA PHE A 79 -0.44 5.93 4.14
C PHE A 79 1.06 5.73 4.08
N PHE A 80 1.71 6.18 5.13
CA PHE A 80 3.10 5.84 5.40
C PHE A 80 3.12 5.16 6.77
N VAL A 81 3.34 3.85 6.78
CA VAL A 81 3.10 3.00 7.94
C VAL A 81 4.39 2.73 8.69
N GLU A 82 4.42 3.11 9.96
CA GLU A 82 5.52 2.91 10.92
C GLU A 82 6.88 3.37 10.39
N GLY A 83 6.88 4.39 9.55
CA GLY A 83 8.10 4.91 8.95
C GLY A 83 8.80 3.95 8.00
N LYS A 84 8.14 2.88 7.57
CA LYS A 84 8.78 1.79 6.82
C LYS A 84 8.09 1.46 5.51
N ILE A 85 6.76 1.57 5.44
CA ILE A 85 5.99 1.05 4.31
C ILE A 85 5.12 2.13 3.73
N MET A 86 5.24 2.35 2.43
CA MET A 86 4.34 3.21 1.67
C MET A 86 3.14 2.39 1.23
N VAL A 87 1.93 2.86 1.49
CA VAL A 87 0.70 2.17 1.09
C VAL A 87 -0.09 3.05 0.14
N GLU A 88 -0.34 2.53 -1.06
CA GLU A 88 -1.14 3.18 -2.10
C GLU A 88 -2.41 2.38 -2.33
N LEU A 89 -3.54 3.06 -2.29
CA LEU A 89 -4.85 2.47 -2.50
C LEU A 89 -5.38 2.81 -3.89
N LYS A 90 -6.12 1.87 -4.46
CA LYS A 90 -6.85 2.05 -5.71
C LYS A 90 -8.26 1.51 -5.53
N ALA A 91 -9.20 2.03 -6.34
CA ALA A 91 -10.57 1.54 -6.40
C ALA A 91 -10.95 1.43 -7.89
N ILE A 92 -10.30 0.51 -8.58
CA ILE A 92 -10.41 0.31 -10.03
C ILE A 92 -10.80 -1.13 -10.32
N ILE A 93 -11.17 -1.43 -11.56
CA ILE A 93 -11.65 -2.76 -11.94
C ILE A 93 -10.57 -3.82 -11.71
N CYS A 94 -9.34 -3.54 -12.14
CA CYS A 94 -8.22 -4.44 -11.90
C CYS A 94 -6.90 -3.65 -11.94
N LEU A 95 -5.90 -4.16 -11.22
CA LEU A 95 -4.55 -3.61 -11.28
C LEU A 95 -3.90 -4.02 -12.61
N GLU A 96 -3.16 -3.09 -13.19
CA GLU A 96 -2.41 -3.30 -14.41
C GLU A 96 -0.95 -2.94 -14.19
N ASP A 97 -0.09 -3.29 -15.16
CA ASP A 97 1.36 -3.05 -15.05
C ASP A 97 1.69 -1.58 -14.83
N VAL A 98 0.91 -0.66 -15.40
CA VAL A 98 1.14 0.77 -15.21
C VAL A 98 1.02 1.18 -13.74
N HIS A 99 0.09 0.58 -13.00
CA HIS A 99 -0.10 0.88 -11.58
C HIS A 99 1.09 0.40 -10.76
N LEU A 100 1.60 -0.78 -11.09
CA LEU A 100 2.78 -1.33 -10.43
C LEU A 100 4.02 -0.48 -10.73
N ALA A 101 4.19 -0.08 -11.99
CA ALA A 101 5.31 0.79 -12.38
C ALA A 101 5.25 2.14 -11.64
N GLN A 102 4.06 2.72 -11.49
CA GLN A 102 3.90 3.95 -10.73
C GLN A 102 4.30 3.80 -9.27
N ALA A 103 3.87 2.70 -8.64
CA ALA A 103 4.23 2.43 -7.24
C ALA A 103 5.74 2.30 -7.08
N ILE A 104 6.40 1.60 -7.98
CA ILE A 104 7.86 1.45 -7.95
C ILE A 104 8.55 2.80 -8.14
N ASN A 105 8.06 3.62 -9.07
CA ASN A 105 8.61 4.96 -9.30
C ASN A 105 8.51 5.83 -8.05
N TYR A 106 7.41 5.74 -7.31
CA TYR A 106 7.27 6.50 -6.07
C TYR A 106 8.25 6.03 -5.01
N LEU A 107 8.48 4.73 -4.89
CA LEU A 107 9.49 4.22 -3.96
C LEU A 107 10.87 4.78 -4.27
N GLU A 108 11.26 4.81 -5.56
CA GLU A 108 12.54 5.37 -5.97
C GLU A 108 12.61 6.87 -5.70
N ALA A 109 11.56 7.61 -6.07
CA ALA A 109 11.54 9.06 -5.92
C ALA A 109 11.68 9.48 -4.46
N TYR A 110 11.14 8.70 -3.54
CA TYR A 110 11.13 9.02 -2.11
C TYR A 110 12.17 8.27 -1.30
N SER A 111 13.03 7.51 -1.98
CA SER A 111 14.08 6.72 -1.33
C SER A 111 13.51 5.76 -0.28
N MET A 112 12.36 5.18 -0.59
CA MET A 112 11.72 4.17 0.25
C MET A 112 11.94 2.79 -0.34
N ASP A 113 12.11 1.80 0.51
CA ASP A 113 12.46 0.45 0.08
C ASP A 113 11.23 -0.40 -0.24
N ILE A 114 10.14 -0.21 0.49
CA ILE A 114 9.04 -1.16 0.52
C ILE A 114 7.71 -0.44 0.42
N GLY A 115 6.79 -1.01 -0.34
CA GLY A 115 5.43 -0.50 -0.44
C GLY A 115 4.41 -1.60 -0.64
N LEU A 116 3.15 -1.21 -0.49
CA LEU A 116 2.00 -2.03 -0.82
C LEU A 116 1.12 -1.25 -1.78
N LEU A 117 0.70 -1.92 -2.83
CA LEU A 117 -0.31 -1.42 -3.76
C LEU A 117 -1.56 -2.27 -3.55
N ILE A 118 -2.66 -1.64 -3.15
CA ILE A 118 -3.90 -2.33 -2.78
C ILE A 118 -5.03 -1.82 -3.67
N ASN A 119 -5.79 -2.73 -4.25
CA ASN A 119 -6.96 -2.37 -5.04
C ASN A 119 -8.22 -2.95 -4.43
N PHE A 120 -9.12 -2.07 -4.00
CA PHE A 120 -10.42 -2.44 -3.44
C PHE A 120 -11.53 -2.54 -4.48
N GLY A 121 -11.27 -2.09 -5.71
CA GLY A 121 -12.32 -2.01 -6.73
C GLY A 121 -12.60 -3.32 -7.47
N ALA A 122 -11.77 -4.33 -7.29
CA ALA A 122 -12.00 -5.65 -7.87
C ALA A 122 -12.91 -6.48 -6.95
N ARG A 123 -13.50 -7.54 -7.51
CA ARG A 123 -14.40 -8.42 -6.73
C ARG A 123 -13.68 -9.07 -5.55
N SER A 124 -12.44 -9.48 -5.78
CA SER A 124 -11.54 -9.93 -4.71
C SER A 124 -10.48 -8.88 -4.52
N LEU A 125 -10.05 -8.67 -3.27
CA LEU A 125 -8.99 -7.70 -3.00
C LEU A 125 -7.74 -8.08 -3.78
N GLU A 126 -7.20 -7.10 -4.51
CA GLU A 126 -5.90 -7.27 -5.17
C GLU A 126 -4.85 -6.53 -4.36
N PHE A 127 -3.70 -7.16 -4.20
CA PHE A 127 -2.57 -6.48 -3.53
C PHE A 127 -1.25 -6.95 -4.13
N LYS A 128 -0.29 -6.03 -4.12
CA LYS A 128 1.07 -6.31 -4.58
C LYS A 128 2.04 -5.73 -3.56
N ARG A 129 2.99 -6.54 -3.13
CA ARG A 129 4.15 -6.06 -2.40
C ARG A 129 5.15 -5.55 -3.43
N VAL A 130 5.58 -4.30 -3.24
CA VAL A 130 6.51 -3.68 -4.18
C VAL A 130 7.80 -3.32 -3.44
N MET A 131 8.92 -3.46 -4.14
CA MET A 131 10.21 -3.12 -3.60
C MET A 131 10.94 -2.19 -4.56
N LYS A 132 11.73 -1.28 -3.99
CA LYS A 132 12.59 -0.44 -4.79
C LYS A 132 13.60 -1.34 -5.52
N PRO A 133 13.88 -1.08 -6.82
CA PRO A 133 14.86 -1.88 -7.56
C PRO A 133 16.19 -1.95 -6.85
N GLY A 134 16.78 -3.15 -6.80
CA GLY A 134 18.04 -3.39 -6.12
C GLY A 134 17.91 -3.87 -4.68
N ILE A 135 16.72 -3.82 -4.10
CA ILE A 135 16.47 -4.36 -2.76
C ILE A 135 16.31 -5.87 -2.87
N LYS A 136 17.05 -6.60 -2.04
CA LYS A 136 16.97 -8.07 -2.00
C LYS A 136 15.98 -8.52 -0.94
N SER A 137 15.18 -9.48 -1.29
CA SER A 137 14.26 -10.10 -0.34
C SER A 137 14.96 -11.11 0.55
#